data_747c5c5eda0461abf8605ee737e3f355
#
_entry.id   747c5c5eda0461abf8605ee737e3f355
#
_cell.length_a   1.000
_cell.length_b   1.000
_cell.length_c   1.000
_cell.angle_alpha   90.00
_cell.angle_beta   90.00
_cell.angle_gamma   90.00
#
_symmetry.space_group_name_H-M   'P 1'
#
loop_
_entity.id
_entity.type
_entity.pdbx_description
1 polymer ?
#
loop_
_entity_poly.entity_id
_entity_poly.type
_entity_poly.pdbx_seq_one_letter_code
_entity_poly.pdbx_strand_id
1 'polypeptide(L)'
;MTKLSVNINKIATLRNARGGNMPDLLQVAKDAQQFGAEGITIHPRPDERHIRYQDAFDLLKVVTTEYNIEGNPIPKFVDLVLQVKPTQVTLVPDAEDAITSNAGWDTVKHKDFLTEVVAEFKRNGIRTSLFVDPVEAMVTAAAATGADRVELYTEG
;
A
#
# COMPACT_ATOMS: atom_id res chain seq x y z
N MET A 1 14.25 13.30 9.18
CA MET A 1 13.41 14.32 8.51
C MET A 1 12.17 13.63 7.96
N THR A 2 10.99 14.21 8.15
CA THR A 2 9.72 13.66 7.65
C THR A 2 9.70 13.79 6.13
N LYS A 3 9.20 12.75 5.44
CA LYS A 3 9.04 12.69 4.00
C LYS A 3 7.57 12.65 3.61
N LEU A 4 7.23 13.26 2.48
CA LEU A 4 5.87 13.30 1.95
C LEU A 4 5.67 12.16 0.94
N SER A 5 4.78 11.22 1.24
CA SER A 5 4.24 10.29 0.25
C SER A 5 2.81 10.68 -0.13
N VAL A 6 2.52 10.70 -1.44
CA VAL A 6 1.21 11.13 -1.96
C VAL A 6 0.42 9.91 -2.40
N ASN A 7 -0.74 9.70 -1.77
CA ASN A 7 -1.69 8.66 -2.18
C ASN A 7 -2.54 9.17 -3.36
N ILE A 8 -2.53 8.45 -4.48
CA ILE A 8 -3.20 8.83 -5.73
C ILE A 8 -4.46 8.01 -6.04
N ASN A 9 -4.97 7.24 -5.08
CA ASN A 9 -6.16 6.38 -5.27
C ASN A 9 -7.38 7.18 -5.74
N LYS A 10 -7.62 8.38 -5.19
CA LYS A 10 -8.78 9.22 -5.57
C LYS A 10 -8.70 9.73 -7.00
N ILE A 11 -7.51 9.93 -7.52
CA ILE A 11 -7.29 10.27 -8.94
C ILE A 11 -7.77 9.12 -9.84
N ALA A 12 -7.41 7.90 -9.47
CA ALA A 12 -7.87 6.70 -10.19
C ALA A 12 -9.39 6.50 -10.09
N THR A 13 -10.00 6.84 -8.93
CA THR A 13 -11.46 6.85 -8.77
C THR A 13 -12.12 7.80 -9.78
N LEU A 14 -11.62 9.03 -9.93
CA LEU A 14 -12.13 10.00 -10.89
C LEU A 14 -11.98 9.51 -12.33
N ARG A 15 -10.82 8.95 -12.69
CA ARG A 15 -10.59 8.35 -13.99
C ARG A 15 -11.63 7.27 -14.31
N ASN A 16 -11.85 6.36 -13.36
CA ASN A 16 -12.77 5.24 -13.56
C ASN A 16 -14.23 5.71 -13.68
N ALA A 17 -14.64 6.70 -12.88
CA ALA A 17 -15.98 7.25 -12.91
C ALA A 17 -16.32 7.91 -14.27
N ARG A 18 -15.32 8.43 -14.99
CA ARG A 18 -15.50 9.06 -16.29
C ARG A 18 -15.39 8.08 -17.46
N GLY A 19 -15.02 6.82 -17.21
CA GLY A 19 -14.94 5.76 -18.24
C GLY A 19 -13.82 5.92 -19.27
N GLY A 20 -12.84 6.82 -19.02
CA GLY A 20 -11.72 7.07 -19.93
C GLY A 20 -10.37 6.95 -19.21
N ASN A 21 -9.36 7.64 -19.74
CA ASN A 21 -8.00 7.70 -19.16
C ASN A 21 -7.70 9.04 -18.45
N MET A 22 -8.71 9.90 -18.27
CA MET A 22 -8.56 11.20 -17.63
C MET A 22 -9.28 11.22 -16.26
N PRO A 23 -8.64 11.78 -15.24
CA PRO A 23 -7.27 12.29 -15.19
C PRO A 23 -6.23 11.19 -15.45
N ASP A 24 -5.11 11.55 -16.12
CA ASP A 24 -4.00 10.64 -16.41
C ASP A 24 -3.22 10.36 -15.11
N LEU A 25 -3.32 9.11 -14.64
CA LEU A 25 -2.71 8.68 -13.38
C LEU A 25 -1.18 8.75 -13.40
N LEU A 26 -0.57 8.43 -14.55
CA LEU A 26 0.89 8.45 -14.69
C LEU A 26 1.40 9.89 -14.70
N GLN A 27 0.67 10.80 -15.37
CA GLN A 27 1.03 12.21 -15.36
C GLN A 27 0.91 12.81 -13.95
N VAL A 28 -0.18 12.48 -13.23
CA VAL A 28 -0.34 12.95 -11.83
C VAL A 28 0.79 12.44 -10.93
N ALA A 29 1.25 11.20 -11.09
CA ALA A 29 2.37 10.68 -10.33
C ALA A 29 3.68 11.43 -10.64
N LYS A 30 3.93 11.78 -11.90
CA LYS A 30 5.09 12.62 -12.30
C LYS A 30 5.01 14.02 -11.70
N ASP A 31 3.84 14.67 -11.83
CA ASP A 31 3.61 16.03 -11.33
C ASP A 31 3.75 16.10 -9.81
N ALA A 32 3.21 15.12 -9.06
CA ALA A 32 3.37 15.04 -7.62
C ALA A 32 4.85 15.00 -7.22
N GLN A 33 5.65 14.18 -7.89
CA GLN A 33 7.10 14.08 -7.64
C GLN A 33 7.82 15.39 -8.01
N GLN A 34 7.45 16.00 -9.13
CA GLN A 34 8.00 17.30 -9.53
C GLN A 34 7.68 18.41 -8.52
N PHE A 35 6.52 18.35 -7.87
CA PHE A 35 6.12 19.28 -6.83
C PHE A 35 6.67 18.95 -5.44
N GLY A 36 7.51 17.92 -5.33
CA GLY A 36 8.25 17.61 -4.11
C GLY A 36 7.75 16.39 -3.34
N ALA A 37 6.86 15.58 -3.90
CA ALA A 37 6.54 14.28 -3.28
C ALA A 37 7.78 13.38 -3.29
N GLU A 38 8.09 12.82 -2.14
CA GLU A 38 9.22 11.89 -1.93
C GLU A 38 8.77 10.43 -1.98
N GLY A 39 7.47 10.20 -2.19
CA GLY A 39 6.88 8.88 -2.39
C GLY A 39 5.52 8.96 -3.09
N ILE A 40 5.15 7.88 -3.76
CA ILE A 40 3.82 7.65 -4.33
C ILE A 40 3.24 6.40 -3.68
N THR A 41 2.02 6.53 -3.17
CA THR A 41 1.28 5.42 -2.54
C THR A 41 0.05 5.08 -3.36
N ILE A 42 -0.16 3.79 -3.55
CA ILE A 42 -1.36 3.23 -4.20
C ILE A 42 -1.94 2.05 -3.42
N HIS A 43 -3.24 1.81 -3.56
CA HIS A 43 -3.93 0.65 -2.99
C HIS A 43 -4.75 -0.06 -4.08
N PRO A 44 -4.18 -1.01 -4.83
CA PRO A 44 -4.91 -1.82 -5.79
C PRO A 44 -5.80 -2.84 -5.06
N ARG A 45 -7.06 -2.51 -4.88
CA ARG A 45 -8.03 -3.41 -4.27
C ARG A 45 -8.39 -4.58 -5.21
N PRO A 46 -8.87 -5.73 -4.70
CA PRO A 46 -9.20 -6.89 -5.53
C PRO A 46 -10.25 -6.60 -6.61
N ASP A 47 -11.18 -5.68 -6.36
CA ASP A 47 -12.23 -5.26 -7.28
C ASP A 47 -11.83 -4.14 -8.25
N GLU A 48 -10.61 -3.63 -8.15
CA GLU A 48 -10.04 -2.59 -9.02
C GLU A 48 -10.91 -1.32 -9.11
N ARG A 49 -11.69 -0.99 -8.06
CA ARG A 49 -12.61 0.16 -8.04
C ARG A 49 -11.92 1.52 -8.28
N HIS A 50 -10.62 1.61 -8.02
CA HIS A 50 -9.78 2.79 -8.28
C HIS A 50 -8.47 2.39 -8.98
N ILE A 51 -7.40 2.05 -8.28
CA ILE A 51 -6.16 1.54 -8.87
C ILE A 51 -6.44 0.15 -9.46
N ARG A 52 -6.10 -0.02 -10.74
CA ARG A 52 -6.12 -1.32 -11.41
C ARG A 52 -4.78 -2.02 -11.21
N TYR A 53 -4.73 -3.33 -11.30
CA TYR A 53 -3.47 -4.08 -11.17
C TYR A 53 -2.46 -3.67 -12.25
N GLN A 54 -2.94 -3.37 -13.47
CA GLN A 54 -2.07 -2.85 -14.53
C GLN A 54 -1.46 -1.49 -14.18
N ASP A 55 -2.18 -0.62 -13.47
CA ASP A 55 -1.64 0.68 -13.04
C ASP A 55 -0.39 0.52 -12.17
N ALA A 56 -0.32 -0.55 -11.35
CA ALA A 56 0.84 -0.80 -10.50
C ALA A 56 2.12 -1.04 -11.32
N PHE A 57 2.02 -1.76 -12.43
CA PHE A 57 3.14 -1.97 -13.36
C PHE A 57 3.48 -0.70 -14.16
N ASP A 58 2.47 0.04 -14.59
CA ASP A 58 2.69 1.25 -15.39
C ASP A 58 3.31 2.37 -14.55
N LEU A 59 2.87 2.54 -13.31
CA LEU A 59 3.44 3.49 -12.36
C LEU A 59 4.90 3.20 -12.03
N LEU A 60 5.31 1.92 -11.99
CA LEU A 60 6.71 1.54 -11.79
C LEU A 60 7.65 2.20 -12.80
N LYS A 61 7.17 2.49 -14.01
CA LYS A 61 7.96 3.13 -15.10
C LYS A 61 8.20 4.61 -14.88
N VAL A 62 7.39 5.27 -14.03
CA VAL A 62 7.41 6.74 -13.85
C VAL A 62 7.69 7.17 -12.41
N VAL A 63 7.52 6.28 -11.43
CA VAL A 63 7.86 6.59 -10.03
C VAL A 63 9.36 6.43 -9.85
N THR A 64 10.03 7.53 -9.55
CA THR A 64 11.48 7.61 -9.32
C THR A 64 11.83 7.85 -7.85
N THR A 65 10.82 8.12 -7.03
CA THR A 65 10.91 8.27 -5.59
C THR A 65 10.49 6.97 -4.88
N GLU A 66 10.12 7.00 -3.61
CA GLU A 66 9.64 5.82 -2.90
C GLU A 66 8.29 5.34 -3.48
N TYR A 67 8.19 4.08 -3.85
CA TYR A 67 6.94 3.48 -4.31
C TYR A 67 6.37 2.57 -3.24
N ASN A 68 5.18 2.90 -2.70
CA ASN A 68 4.47 2.12 -1.69
C ASN A 68 3.18 1.54 -2.27
N ILE A 69 2.99 0.23 -2.12
CA ILE A 69 1.75 -0.47 -2.52
C ILE A 69 1.08 -1.00 -1.26
N GLU A 70 -0.17 -0.58 -1.04
CA GLU A 70 -1.00 -1.02 0.08
C GLU A 70 -1.94 -2.14 -0.34
N GLY A 71 -2.24 -3.05 0.57
CA GLY A 71 -3.30 -4.05 0.35
C GLY A 71 -3.32 -5.19 1.35
N ASN A 72 -4.42 -5.95 1.27
CA ASN A 72 -4.56 -7.19 2.03
C ASN A 72 -3.68 -8.28 1.38
N PRO A 73 -2.86 -8.99 2.14
CA PRO A 73 -1.95 -10.02 1.63
C PRO A 73 -2.66 -11.33 1.22
N ILE A 74 -3.70 -11.22 0.41
CA ILE A 74 -4.27 -12.36 -0.31
C ILE A 74 -3.30 -12.82 -1.42
N PRO A 75 -3.34 -14.08 -1.87
CA PRO A 75 -2.38 -14.61 -2.85
C PRO A 75 -2.20 -13.72 -4.08
N LYS A 76 -3.29 -13.24 -4.69
CA LYS A 76 -3.26 -12.36 -5.87
C LYS A 76 -2.52 -11.03 -5.61
N PHE A 77 -2.65 -10.46 -4.41
CA PHE A 77 -1.93 -9.25 -4.02
C PHE A 77 -0.44 -9.53 -3.79
N VAL A 78 -0.13 -10.63 -3.09
CA VAL A 78 1.27 -11.04 -2.86
C VAL A 78 1.98 -11.24 -4.20
N ASP A 79 1.36 -11.94 -5.14
CA ASP A 79 1.90 -12.16 -6.49
C ASP A 79 2.15 -10.84 -7.22
N LEU A 80 1.20 -9.88 -7.16
CA LEU A 80 1.36 -8.56 -7.75
C LEU A 80 2.60 -7.84 -7.18
N VAL A 81 2.71 -7.79 -5.85
CA VAL A 81 3.81 -7.08 -5.18
C VAL A 81 5.16 -7.72 -5.49
N LEU A 82 5.23 -9.05 -5.52
CA LEU A 82 6.46 -9.78 -5.87
C LEU A 82 6.90 -9.55 -7.33
N GLN A 83 5.95 -9.31 -8.24
CA GLN A 83 6.25 -8.98 -9.65
C GLN A 83 6.66 -7.53 -9.82
N VAL A 84 5.94 -6.59 -9.19
CA VAL A 84 6.21 -5.13 -9.28
C VAL A 84 7.50 -4.77 -8.55
N LYS A 85 7.78 -5.41 -7.40
CA LYS A 85 8.91 -5.11 -6.50
C LYS A 85 9.00 -3.63 -6.12
N PRO A 86 7.95 -3.08 -5.47
CA PRO A 86 7.97 -1.70 -5.00
C PRO A 86 9.04 -1.50 -3.93
N THR A 87 9.33 -0.24 -3.59
CA THR A 87 10.21 0.09 -2.47
C THR A 87 9.64 -0.42 -1.14
N GLN A 88 8.32 -0.32 -0.97
CA GLN A 88 7.60 -0.72 0.23
C GLN A 88 6.26 -1.37 -0.12
N VAL A 89 5.84 -2.30 0.71
CA VAL A 89 4.46 -2.77 0.80
C VAL A 89 3.90 -2.44 2.19
N THR A 90 2.69 -1.90 2.23
CA THR A 90 1.93 -1.73 3.48
C THR A 90 0.79 -2.74 3.52
N LEU A 91 0.81 -3.63 4.52
CA LEU A 91 -0.20 -4.67 4.68
C LEU A 91 -1.40 -4.13 5.46
N VAL A 92 -2.58 -4.23 4.86
CA VAL A 92 -3.86 -3.73 5.39
C VAL A 92 -4.83 -4.90 5.56
N PRO A 93 -5.58 -5.01 6.67
CA PRO A 93 -6.45 -6.17 6.95
C PRO A 93 -7.82 -6.10 6.26
N ASP A 94 -7.97 -5.27 5.22
CA ASP A 94 -9.28 -5.03 4.59
C ASP A 94 -9.90 -6.32 4.05
N ALA A 95 -11.15 -6.57 4.41
CA ALA A 95 -11.96 -7.57 3.72
C ALA A 95 -12.19 -7.15 2.26
N GLU A 96 -12.42 -8.11 1.37
CA GLU A 96 -12.60 -7.84 -0.07
C GLU A 96 -13.80 -6.92 -0.35
N ASP A 97 -14.84 -6.99 0.49
CA ASP A 97 -16.07 -6.21 0.41
C ASP A 97 -16.02 -4.88 1.20
N ALA A 98 -14.96 -4.61 1.95
CA ALA A 98 -14.83 -3.37 2.71
C ALA A 98 -14.85 -2.14 1.81
N ILE A 99 -15.62 -1.12 2.17
CA ILE A 99 -15.70 0.14 1.41
C ILE A 99 -14.41 0.95 1.54
N THR A 100 -13.90 1.04 2.76
CA THR A 100 -12.61 1.67 3.11
C THR A 100 -11.93 0.85 4.18
N SER A 101 -10.62 1.07 4.40
CA SER A 101 -9.94 0.54 5.58
C SER A 101 -10.54 1.19 6.82
N ASN A 102 -11.04 0.38 7.75
CA ASN A 102 -11.74 0.84 8.94
C ASN A 102 -11.17 0.28 10.26
N ALA A 103 -10.10 -0.49 10.19
CA ALA A 103 -9.39 -1.04 11.33
C ALA A 103 -7.97 -1.44 10.92
N GLY A 104 -7.04 -1.37 11.86
CA GLY A 104 -5.68 -1.91 11.72
C GLY A 104 -5.62 -3.41 11.98
N TRP A 105 -4.47 -4.02 11.74
CA TRP A 105 -4.22 -5.41 12.09
C TRP A 105 -4.27 -5.64 13.60
N ASP A 106 -4.96 -6.68 14.03
CA ASP A 106 -4.71 -7.31 15.31
C ASP A 106 -3.39 -8.13 15.18
N THR A 107 -2.28 -7.46 15.46
CA THR A 107 -0.93 -8.00 15.30
C THR A 107 -0.58 -9.06 16.34
N VAL A 108 -1.33 -9.14 17.43
CA VAL A 108 -1.20 -10.21 18.42
C VAL A 108 -1.82 -11.49 17.88
N LYS A 109 -3.08 -11.39 17.43
CA LYS A 109 -3.85 -12.52 16.91
C LYS A 109 -3.25 -13.09 15.61
N HIS A 110 -2.83 -12.23 14.70
CA HIS A 110 -2.35 -12.59 13.37
C HIS A 110 -0.82 -12.64 13.26
N LYS A 111 -0.10 -12.71 14.39
CA LYS A 111 1.36 -12.64 14.45
C LYS A 111 2.05 -13.60 13.49
N ASP A 112 1.70 -14.89 13.56
CA ASP A 112 2.38 -15.92 12.79
C ASP A 112 2.19 -15.71 11.28
N PHE A 113 0.94 -15.46 10.84
CA PHE A 113 0.62 -15.14 9.46
C PHE A 113 1.39 -13.91 8.96
N LEU A 114 1.37 -12.82 9.73
CA LEU A 114 2.09 -11.60 9.35
C LEU A 114 3.60 -11.82 9.30
N THR A 115 4.15 -12.61 10.21
CA THR A 115 5.58 -12.96 10.20
C THR A 115 5.98 -13.68 8.92
N GLU A 116 5.18 -14.63 8.46
CA GLU A 116 5.43 -15.36 7.21
C GLU A 116 5.40 -14.44 5.99
N VAL A 117 4.37 -13.61 5.89
CA VAL A 117 4.20 -12.67 4.76
C VAL A 117 5.30 -11.61 4.76
N VAL A 118 5.63 -11.03 5.92
CA VAL A 118 6.73 -10.07 6.09
C VAL A 118 8.05 -10.70 5.65
N ALA A 119 8.34 -11.93 6.09
CA ALA A 119 9.56 -12.64 5.72
C ALA A 119 9.65 -12.86 4.20
N GLU A 120 8.53 -13.18 3.54
CA GLU A 120 8.48 -13.35 2.09
C GLU A 120 8.88 -12.06 1.35
N PHE A 121 8.27 -10.94 1.68
CA PHE A 121 8.59 -9.64 1.06
C PHE A 121 10.04 -9.22 1.35
N LYS A 122 10.53 -9.42 2.57
CA LYS A 122 11.93 -9.10 2.93
C LYS A 122 12.95 -9.94 2.17
N ARG A 123 12.69 -11.24 1.95
CA ARG A 123 13.54 -12.09 1.08
C ARG A 123 13.63 -11.55 -0.34
N ASN A 124 12.61 -10.84 -0.81
CA ASN A 124 12.57 -10.22 -2.12
C ASN A 124 13.06 -8.76 -2.14
N GLY A 125 13.63 -8.26 -1.03
CA GLY A 125 14.19 -6.91 -0.93
C GLY A 125 13.14 -5.80 -0.80
N ILE A 126 11.89 -6.16 -0.45
CA ILE A 126 10.78 -5.20 -0.29
C ILE A 126 10.65 -4.85 1.19
N ARG A 127 10.68 -3.54 1.51
CA ARG A 127 10.43 -3.05 2.86
C ARG A 127 8.96 -3.25 3.22
N THR A 128 8.69 -3.61 4.46
CA THR A 128 7.35 -3.93 4.94
C THR A 128 6.85 -2.93 5.97
N SER A 129 5.57 -2.57 5.86
CA SER A 129 4.84 -1.76 6.82
C SER A 129 3.53 -2.46 7.18
N LEU A 130 3.09 -2.36 8.43
CA LEU A 130 1.81 -2.89 8.90
C LEU A 130 0.87 -1.75 9.26
N PHE A 131 -0.33 -1.77 8.70
CA PHE A 131 -1.41 -0.85 9.07
C PHE A 131 -2.03 -1.30 10.39
N VAL A 132 -1.93 -0.47 11.42
CA VAL A 132 -2.33 -0.80 12.79
C VAL A 132 -3.10 0.34 13.45
N ASP A 133 -4.00 0.00 14.38
CA ASP A 133 -4.60 0.99 15.24
C ASP A 133 -3.55 1.60 16.19
N PRO A 134 -3.70 2.86 16.64
CA PRO A 134 -2.77 3.53 17.54
C PRO A 134 -2.89 3.00 18.98
N VAL A 135 -2.80 1.68 19.14
CA VAL A 135 -2.84 0.95 20.40
C VAL A 135 -1.46 0.37 20.67
N GLU A 136 -0.87 0.72 21.82
CA GLU A 136 0.51 0.33 22.18
C GLU A 136 0.78 -1.17 22.01
N ALA A 137 -0.16 -2.02 22.43
CA ALA A 137 -0.03 -3.47 22.30
C ALA A 137 0.07 -3.91 20.84
N MET A 138 -0.69 -3.29 19.93
CA MET A 138 -0.66 -3.60 18.51
C MET A 138 0.65 -3.15 17.85
N VAL A 139 1.14 -1.96 18.19
CA VAL A 139 2.42 -1.42 17.69
C VAL A 139 3.59 -2.27 18.20
N THR A 140 3.58 -2.64 19.48
CA THR A 140 4.63 -3.49 20.08
C THR A 140 4.65 -4.88 19.45
N ALA A 141 3.48 -5.50 19.24
CA ALA A 141 3.38 -6.80 18.61
C ALA A 141 3.76 -6.77 17.12
N ALA A 142 3.52 -5.65 16.43
CA ALA A 142 3.96 -5.46 15.05
C ALA A 142 5.48 -5.61 14.89
N ALA A 143 6.26 -5.08 15.82
CA ALA A 143 7.73 -5.23 15.81
C ALA A 143 8.17 -6.71 15.88
N ALA A 144 7.41 -7.55 16.59
CA ALA A 144 7.71 -8.98 16.73
C ALA A 144 7.44 -9.79 15.45
N THR A 145 6.74 -9.23 14.44
CA THR A 145 6.57 -9.85 13.13
C THR A 145 7.79 -9.68 12.22
N GLY A 146 8.72 -8.79 12.59
CA GLY A 146 9.86 -8.41 11.77
C GLY A 146 9.56 -7.32 10.74
N ALA A 147 8.38 -6.70 10.76
CA ALA A 147 8.07 -5.56 9.91
C ALA A 147 9.02 -4.38 10.16
N ASP A 148 9.30 -3.61 9.11
CA ASP A 148 10.25 -2.49 9.18
C ASP A 148 9.60 -1.21 9.70
N ARG A 149 8.27 -1.06 9.51
CA ARG A 149 7.48 0.11 9.86
C ARG A 149 6.07 -0.26 10.29
N VAL A 150 5.38 0.71 10.86
CA VAL A 150 3.93 0.71 11.04
C VAL A 150 3.34 1.96 10.39
N GLU A 151 2.12 1.83 9.93
CA GLU A 151 1.25 2.92 9.52
C GLU A 151 0.10 2.99 10.50
N LEU A 152 -0.13 4.16 11.10
CA LEU A 152 -1.16 4.33 12.12
C LEU A 152 -2.49 4.74 11.49
N TYR A 153 -3.53 3.98 11.79
CA TYR A 153 -4.91 4.36 11.48
C TYR A 153 -5.36 5.46 12.45
N THR A 154 -5.67 6.64 11.92
CA THR A 154 -5.95 7.84 12.73
C THR A 154 -7.36 8.39 12.54
N GLU A 155 -8.21 7.71 11.78
CA GLU A 155 -9.63 8.03 11.68
C GLU A 155 -10.37 7.38 12.85
N GLY A 156 -11.06 8.16 13.65
CA GLY A 156 -11.80 7.75 14.83
C GLY A 156 -13.21 8.30 14.87
#